data_5a103f498bb67ed9f43049aa3aa4711b
#
_entry.id   5a103f498bb67ed9f43049aa3aa4711b
#
_cell.length_a   1.000
_cell.length_b   1.000
_cell.length_c   1.000
_cell.angle_alpha   90.00
_cell.angle_beta   90.00
_cell.angle_gamma   90.00
#
_symmetry.space_group_name_H-M   'P 1'
#
loop_
_entity.id
_entity.type
_entity.pdbx_description
1 polymer ?
#
loop_
_entity_poly.entity_id
_entity_poly.type
_entity_poly.pdbx_seq_one_letter_code
_entity_poly.pdbx_strand_id
1 'polypeptide(L)'
;MADQHGAGKTAAVIGSGFGGLAAAIRLQSAGVQTVLYEARDKPGGRAYVYHDDGYTFDAGPTVVTAPHTLEELFELSDRKLEDYIELMEVAPMYRLIWSDGDRFDYTRDADKMIEQIRQRSEHDAEGYQKFFKYSEKVFDKGYTDLVDRPFLRFSDMLKVTPDLMKLRAERSVYKTVSKYVKDEHLRQAMSFHSLLVGGNPFQTSSIYTLIHYLERQWGVYFPRGGTHALVRALVKLFEELGGEIRLNSPVKQARLVHDGKQHEITDGNGQQQVFDIVVSNADIHHTYDSIYGQHKVAKKRAKKLEKMDWSMSLFVLHFGTDIEYKDVAHHTILFGPRYKGLLDEIFKGTKLPEDFSLYLHVPTVTDPKLAPEGCSAGYVLAPVPHLGRADVDWDTIAEDYADKIIKALEVELPDLSKHIVTRRHFTPKMFESELVAYKGSAFSVAPKLTQSAYFRPHNKDKKIPGLYFVGAGTHPGAGLPGVINSAKATVRLAMSDLTPQ
;
A
#
# COMPACT_ATOMS: atom_id res chain seq x y z
N MET A 1 -11.66 20.80 -22.28
CA MET A 1 -10.31 20.57 -22.84
C MET A 1 -9.33 20.90 -21.72
N ALA A 2 -8.60 19.91 -21.22
CA ALA A 2 -7.55 20.19 -20.26
C ALA A 2 -6.51 21.11 -20.90
N ASP A 3 -6.14 22.19 -20.21
CA ASP A 3 -5.08 23.10 -20.64
C ASP A 3 -3.78 22.30 -20.83
N GLN A 4 -3.32 22.14 -22.08
CA GLN A 4 -2.11 21.40 -22.43
C GLN A 4 -0.84 22.19 -22.04
N HIS A 5 -0.70 22.49 -20.75
CA HIS A 5 0.46 23.23 -20.22
C HIS A 5 1.80 22.48 -20.36
N GLY A 6 1.77 21.17 -20.64
CA GLY A 6 2.96 20.32 -20.79
C GLY A 6 3.39 20.02 -22.23
N ALA A 7 2.78 20.67 -23.24
CA ALA A 7 3.06 20.38 -24.63
C ALA A 7 4.56 20.54 -25.01
N GLY A 8 5.13 19.53 -25.65
CA GLY A 8 6.55 19.46 -26.01
C GLY A 8 7.50 19.07 -24.88
N LYS A 9 7.00 18.74 -23.68
CA LYS A 9 7.78 18.20 -22.56
C LYS A 9 7.70 16.68 -22.51
N THR A 10 8.74 16.05 -21.97
CA THR A 10 8.89 14.60 -21.88
C THR A 10 9.12 14.14 -20.44
N ALA A 11 8.54 13.01 -20.07
CA ALA A 11 8.72 12.42 -18.76
C ALA A 11 9.00 10.91 -18.85
N ALA A 12 9.95 10.44 -18.03
CA ALA A 12 10.08 9.02 -17.73
C ALA A 12 9.45 8.72 -16.36
N VAL A 13 8.57 7.73 -16.32
CA VAL A 13 8.04 7.17 -15.06
C VAL A 13 8.68 5.80 -14.85
N ILE A 14 9.25 5.55 -13.67
CA ILE A 14 9.96 4.30 -13.36
C ILE A 14 9.12 3.48 -12.39
N GLY A 15 8.60 2.33 -12.84
CA GLY A 15 7.78 1.39 -12.09
C GLY A 15 6.28 1.66 -12.23
N SER A 16 5.55 0.62 -12.66
CA SER A 16 4.12 0.64 -13.00
C SER A 16 3.18 0.24 -11.85
N GLY A 17 3.61 0.36 -10.59
CA GLY A 17 2.68 0.27 -9.46
C GLY A 17 1.67 1.42 -9.48
N PHE A 18 0.62 1.35 -8.65
CA PHE A 18 -0.46 2.35 -8.65
C PHE A 18 0.00 3.81 -8.61
N GLY A 19 1.06 4.12 -7.83
CA GLY A 19 1.61 5.47 -7.78
C GLY A 19 2.24 5.90 -9.11
N GLY A 20 2.95 4.99 -9.79
CA GLY A 20 3.55 5.25 -11.10
C GLY A 20 2.50 5.42 -12.20
N LEU A 21 1.52 4.51 -12.25
CA LEU A 21 0.39 4.61 -13.19
C LEU A 21 -0.40 5.91 -13.00
N ALA A 22 -0.72 6.26 -11.74
CA ALA A 22 -1.41 7.51 -11.43
C ALA A 22 -0.60 8.75 -11.84
N ALA A 23 0.73 8.73 -11.66
CA ALA A 23 1.59 9.82 -12.11
C ALA A 23 1.67 9.89 -13.64
N ALA A 24 1.81 8.74 -14.31
CA ALA A 24 1.86 8.66 -15.77
C ALA A 24 0.57 9.18 -16.43
N ILE A 25 -0.60 8.75 -15.93
CA ILE A 25 -1.91 9.23 -16.38
C ILE A 25 -2.02 10.74 -16.21
N ARG A 26 -1.68 11.28 -15.03
CA ARG A 26 -1.77 12.72 -14.74
C ARG A 26 -0.82 13.56 -15.63
N LEU A 27 0.40 13.08 -15.86
CA LEU A 27 1.37 13.75 -16.75
C LEU A 27 0.88 13.74 -18.20
N GLN A 28 0.42 12.58 -18.68
CA GLN A 28 -0.09 12.43 -20.03
C GLN A 28 -1.34 13.29 -20.26
N SER A 29 -2.27 13.32 -19.31
CA SER A 29 -3.46 14.18 -19.36
C SER A 29 -3.11 15.67 -19.36
N ALA A 30 -1.98 16.06 -18.75
CA ALA A 30 -1.47 17.43 -18.77
C ALA A 30 -0.66 17.78 -20.05
N GLY A 31 -0.58 16.88 -21.03
CA GLY A 31 0.11 17.08 -22.30
C GLY A 31 1.62 16.79 -22.27
N VAL A 32 2.14 16.18 -21.19
CA VAL A 32 3.55 15.74 -21.14
C VAL A 32 3.66 14.36 -21.78
N GLN A 33 4.49 14.23 -22.81
CA GLN A 33 4.74 12.94 -23.45
C GLN A 33 5.45 12.00 -22.47
N THR A 34 4.77 10.93 -22.06
CA THR A 34 5.19 10.09 -20.93
C THR A 34 5.50 8.67 -21.37
N VAL A 35 6.67 8.17 -20.97
CA VAL A 35 7.08 6.77 -21.11
C VAL A 35 7.17 6.14 -19.72
N LEU A 36 6.44 5.04 -19.52
CA LEU A 36 6.41 4.26 -18.28
C LEU A 36 7.26 2.99 -18.42
N TYR A 37 8.33 2.90 -17.65
CA TYR A 37 9.23 1.73 -17.61
C TYR A 37 8.83 0.76 -16.50
N GLU A 38 8.65 -0.51 -16.84
CA GLU A 38 8.38 -1.59 -15.91
C GLU A 38 9.43 -2.71 -16.06
N ALA A 39 9.98 -3.15 -14.95
CA ALA A 39 11.01 -4.19 -14.95
C ALA A 39 10.48 -5.60 -15.26
N ARG A 40 9.21 -5.85 -14.91
CA ARG A 40 8.56 -7.16 -15.02
C ARG A 40 7.78 -7.26 -16.34
N ASP A 41 7.32 -8.49 -16.60
CA ASP A 41 6.51 -8.87 -17.77
C ASP A 41 5.06 -8.37 -17.72
N LYS A 42 4.59 -7.94 -16.54
CA LYS A 42 3.26 -7.36 -16.32
C LYS A 42 3.34 -6.11 -15.45
N PRO A 43 2.45 -5.13 -15.68
CA PRO A 43 2.37 -3.94 -14.83
C PRO A 43 1.78 -4.25 -13.45
N GLY A 44 1.88 -3.29 -12.53
CA GLY A 44 1.17 -3.34 -11.24
C GLY A 44 2.10 -3.35 -10.03
N GLY A 45 3.37 -3.67 -10.17
CA GLY A 45 4.30 -3.75 -9.06
C GLY A 45 3.82 -4.74 -7.98
N ARG A 46 3.43 -4.25 -6.78
CA ARG A 46 2.84 -5.08 -5.72
C ARG A 46 1.44 -5.59 -6.05
N ALA A 47 0.71 -4.97 -6.96
CA ALA A 47 -0.58 -5.45 -7.48
C ALA A 47 -0.42 -6.34 -8.73
N TYR A 48 0.61 -7.17 -8.71
CA TYR A 48 0.85 -8.20 -9.72
C TYR A 48 -0.18 -9.33 -9.60
N VAL A 49 -0.26 -10.20 -10.60
CA VAL A 49 -1.17 -11.35 -10.62
C VAL A 49 -0.44 -12.63 -11.03
N TYR A 50 -0.81 -13.71 -10.37
CA TYR A 50 -0.38 -15.06 -10.73
C TYR A 50 -1.58 -15.88 -11.24
N HIS A 51 -1.34 -16.76 -12.19
CA HIS A 51 -2.31 -17.69 -12.72
C HIS A 51 -1.69 -19.09 -12.66
N ASP A 52 -2.30 -19.98 -11.88
CA ASP A 52 -1.85 -21.34 -11.70
C ASP A 52 -3.07 -22.27 -11.76
N ASP A 53 -3.10 -23.24 -12.67
CA ASP A 53 -4.12 -24.32 -12.79
C ASP A 53 -5.58 -23.81 -12.78
N GLY A 54 -5.84 -22.67 -13.42
CA GLY A 54 -7.17 -22.06 -13.51
C GLY A 54 -7.52 -21.14 -12.34
N TYR A 55 -6.65 -21.01 -11.34
CA TYR A 55 -6.77 -20.05 -10.24
C TYR A 55 -6.11 -18.72 -10.59
N THR A 56 -6.70 -17.65 -10.11
CA THR A 56 -6.16 -16.29 -10.21
C THR A 56 -5.85 -15.75 -8.83
N PHE A 57 -4.60 -15.37 -8.60
CA PHE A 57 -4.11 -14.86 -7.31
C PHE A 57 -3.59 -13.43 -7.44
N ASP A 58 -4.23 -12.49 -6.74
CA ASP A 58 -3.65 -11.16 -6.54
C ASP A 58 -2.43 -11.23 -5.63
N ALA A 59 -1.34 -10.57 -6.02
CA ALA A 59 -0.07 -10.65 -5.28
C ALA A 59 -0.02 -9.77 -4.02
N GLY A 60 -0.97 -8.85 -3.84
CA GLY A 60 -0.82 -7.86 -2.78
C GLY A 60 -2.07 -7.07 -2.42
N PRO A 61 -2.13 -5.76 -2.65
CA PRO A 61 -3.15 -4.90 -2.09
C PRO A 61 -4.55 -5.22 -2.66
N THR A 62 -5.43 -5.76 -1.83
CA THR A 62 -6.81 -6.14 -2.21
C THR A 62 -7.88 -5.33 -1.48
N VAL A 63 -7.46 -4.47 -0.54
CA VAL A 63 -8.36 -3.56 0.16
C VAL A 63 -8.43 -2.24 -0.60
N VAL A 64 -9.44 -2.07 -1.46
CA VAL A 64 -9.67 -0.84 -2.21
C VAL A 64 -10.58 0.07 -1.41
N THR A 65 -10.04 1.19 -0.95
CA THR A 65 -10.78 2.23 -0.23
C THR A 65 -10.70 3.56 -0.98
N ALA A 66 -11.57 4.52 -0.64
CA ALA A 66 -11.60 5.85 -1.25
C ALA A 66 -11.65 5.82 -2.80
N PRO A 67 -12.69 5.19 -3.41
CA PRO A 67 -12.78 4.99 -4.86
C PRO A 67 -12.71 6.30 -5.67
N HIS A 68 -13.17 7.43 -5.12
CA HIS A 68 -13.06 8.75 -5.74
C HIS A 68 -11.62 9.14 -6.15
N THR A 69 -10.60 8.58 -5.49
CA THR A 69 -9.20 8.85 -5.89
C THR A 69 -8.83 8.15 -7.19
N LEU A 70 -9.49 7.03 -7.48
CA LEU A 70 -9.39 6.33 -8.77
C LEU A 70 -10.26 7.03 -9.82
N GLU A 71 -11.51 7.35 -9.49
CA GLU A 71 -12.45 8.06 -10.35
C GLU A 71 -11.83 9.35 -10.90
N GLU A 72 -11.18 10.14 -10.04
CA GLU A 72 -10.47 11.38 -10.43
C GLU A 72 -9.46 11.15 -11.57
N LEU A 73 -8.77 10.00 -11.65
CA LEU A 73 -7.82 9.72 -12.73
C LEU A 73 -8.51 9.61 -14.09
N PHE A 74 -9.71 9.04 -14.14
CA PHE A 74 -10.51 8.92 -15.36
C PHE A 74 -11.15 10.26 -15.73
N GLU A 75 -11.65 11.00 -14.73
CA GLU A 75 -12.26 12.32 -14.91
C GLU A 75 -11.30 13.36 -15.52
N LEU A 76 -9.97 13.24 -15.30
CA LEU A 76 -8.96 14.09 -15.94
C LEU A 76 -9.03 14.10 -17.48
N SER A 77 -9.68 13.10 -18.06
CA SER A 77 -9.82 12.92 -19.51
C SER A 77 -11.26 12.72 -19.98
N ASP A 78 -12.22 13.21 -19.18
CA ASP A 78 -13.66 13.12 -19.44
C ASP A 78 -14.14 11.65 -19.58
N ARG A 79 -13.56 10.74 -18.80
CA ARG A 79 -13.90 9.31 -18.76
C ARG A 79 -14.43 8.91 -17.37
N LYS A 80 -15.05 7.75 -17.28
CA LYS A 80 -15.58 7.21 -16.02
C LYS A 80 -14.91 5.89 -15.66
N LEU A 81 -14.57 5.70 -14.41
CA LEU A 81 -14.01 4.45 -13.90
C LEU A 81 -14.94 3.24 -14.17
N GLU A 82 -16.25 3.43 -14.02
CA GLU A 82 -17.26 2.38 -14.20
C GLU A 82 -17.30 1.79 -15.62
N ASP A 83 -16.85 2.53 -16.64
CA ASP A 83 -16.74 2.07 -18.03
C ASP A 83 -15.55 1.10 -18.23
N TYR A 84 -14.64 1.02 -17.27
CA TYR A 84 -13.41 0.22 -17.34
C TYR A 84 -13.39 -0.94 -16.36
N ILE A 85 -13.98 -0.77 -15.17
CA ILE A 85 -13.98 -1.77 -14.12
C ILE A 85 -15.14 -1.59 -13.14
N GLU A 86 -15.72 -2.70 -12.71
CA GLU A 86 -16.69 -2.74 -11.63
C GLU A 86 -16.00 -2.89 -10.27
N LEU A 87 -16.32 -2.00 -9.33
CA LEU A 87 -15.92 -2.10 -7.92
C LEU A 87 -17.09 -2.69 -7.11
N MET A 88 -16.89 -3.89 -6.59
CA MET A 88 -17.88 -4.59 -5.75
C MET A 88 -17.67 -4.25 -4.29
N GLU A 89 -18.72 -3.84 -3.57
CA GLU A 89 -18.63 -3.57 -2.14
C GLU A 89 -18.44 -4.88 -1.35
N VAL A 90 -17.53 -4.87 -0.37
CA VAL A 90 -17.22 -6.01 0.48
C VAL A 90 -17.89 -5.84 1.85
N ALA A 91 -18.71 -6.82 2.24
CA ALA A 91 -19.42 -6.81 3.52
C ALA A 91 -19.44 -8.21 4.17
N PRO A 92 -18.99 -8.36 5.43
CA PRO A 92 -18.34 -7.33 6.24
C PRO A 92 -17.03 -6.86 5.61
N MET A 93 -16.59 -5.63 5.91
CA MET A 93 -15.28 -5.12 5.44
C MET A 93 -14.14 -6.00 5.92
N TYR A 94 -14.22 -6.46 7.17
CA TYR A 94 -13.31 -7.44 7.77
C TYR A 94 -14.05 -8.30 8.78
N ARG A 95 -13.74 -9.58 8.84
CA ARG A 95 -14.03 -10.45 9.99
C ARG A 95 -12.80 -10.53 10.87
N LEU A 96 -12.94 -10.25 12.15
CA LEU A 96 -11.87 -10.31 13.14
C LEU A 96 -12.09 -11.53 14.02
N ILE A 97 -11.07 -12.35 14.22
CA ILE A 97 -11.14 -13.60 14.99
C ILE A 97 -9.95 -13.62 15.96
N TRP A 98 -10.23 -13.95 17.22
CA TRP A 98 -9.21 -14.10 18.24
C TRP A 98 -9.00 -15.57 18.60
N SER A 99 -7.86 -15.87 19.23
CA SER A 99 -7.46 -17.24 19.58
C SER A 99 -8.37 -17.93 20.63
N ASP A 100 -9.20 -17.19 21.35
CA ASP A 100 -10.23 -17.68 22.25
C ASP A 100 -11.56 -18.02 21.55
N GLY A 101 -11.62 -17.85 20.22
CA GLY A 101 -12.79 -18.12 19.40
C GLY A 101 -13.76 -16.94 19.26
N ASP A 102 -13.47 -15.81 19.93
CA ASP A 102 -14.29 -14.60 19.78
C ASP A 102 -14.22 -14.06 18.36
N ARG A 103 -15.36 -13.50 17.87
CA ARG A 103 -15.51 -12.97 16.49
C ARG A 103 -16.14 -11.60 16.51
N PHE A 104 -15.74 -10.76 15.55
CA PHE A 104 -16.28 -9.42 15.39
C PHE A 104 -16.29 -9.04 13.91
N ASP A 105 -17.47 -8.74 13.36
CA ASP A 105 -17.60 -8.29 11.98
C ASP A 105 -17.51 -6.76 11.91
N TYR A 106 -16.37 -6.29 11.39
CA TYR A 106 -16.11 -4.88 11.16
C TYR A 106 -16.84 -4.44 9.89
N THR A 107 -17.94 -3.71 10.07
CA THR A 107 -18.87 -3.36 8.99
C THR A 107 -18.97 -1.85 8.77
N ARG A 108 -19.38 -1.43 7.58
CA ARG A 108 -19.66 -0.03 7.24
C ARG A 108 -20.89 0.50 7.97
N ASP A 109 -21.88 -0.32 8.23
CA ASP A 109 -23.10 0.01 8.91
C ASP A 109 -22.84 0.42 10.37
N ALA A 110 -23.07 1.71 10.66
CA ALA A 110 -22.76 2.29 11.97
C ALA A 110 -23.63 1.71 13.08
N ASP A 111 -24.91 1.42 12.81
CA ASP A 111 -25.84 0.91 13.82
C ASP A 111 -25.51 -0.54 14.17
N LYS A 112 -25.22 -1.37 13.17
CA LYS A 112 -24.74 -2.75 13.38
C LYS A 112 -23.45 -2.77 14.17
N MET A 113 -22.53 -1.86 13.86
CA MET A 113 -21.24 -1.76 14.57
C MET A 113 -21.44 -1.40 16.04
N ILE A 114 -22.26 -0.37 16.32
CA ILE A 114 -22.56 0.05 17.69
C ILE A 114 -23.28 -1.07 18.46
N GLU A 115 -24.20 -1.77 17.81
CA GLU A 115 -24.95 -2.87 18.46
C GLU A 115 -24.05 -4.04 18.82
N GLN A 116 -23.15 -4.47 17.94
CA GLN A 116 -22.15 -5.50 18.26
C GLN A 116 -21.26 -5.08 19.44
N ILE A 117 -20.85 -3.81 19.52
CA ILE A 117 -20.06 -3.31 20.63
C ILE A 117 -20.89 -3.25 21.90
N ARG A 118 -22.15 -2.83 21.83
CA ARG A 118 -23.08 -2.77 22.97
C ARG A 118 -23.33 -4.13 23.60
N GLN A 119 -23.47 -5.18 22.79
CA GLN A 119 -23.63 -6.56 23.28
C GLN A 119 -22.43 -7.03 24.10
N ARG A 120 -21.24 -6.46 23.88
CA ARG A 120 -20.03 -6.71 24.69
C ARG A 120 -19.97 -5.80 25.92
N SER A 121 -20.21 -4.49 25.72
CA SER A 121 -20.08 -3.47 26.75
C SER A 121 -20.82 -2.19 26.37
N GLU A 122 -21.82 -1.79 27.13
CA GLU A 122 -22.52 -0.50 26.95
C GLU A 122 -21.55 0.68 27.07
N HIS A 123 -20.64 0.63 28.05
CA HIS A 123 -19.60 1.65 28.24
C HIS A 123 -18.74 1.81 26.97
N ASP A 124 -18.36 0.71 26.31
CA ASP A 124 -17.51 0.75 25.14
C ASP A 124 -18.28 1.19 23.88
N ALA A 125 -19.62 0.97 23.83
CA ALA A 125 -20.47 1.52 22.77
C ALA A 125 -20.48 3.05 22.82
N GLU A 126 -20.64 3.66 24.00
CA GLU A 126 -20.52 5.12 24.15
C GLU A 126 -19.09 5.62 23.83
N GLY A 127 -18.08 4.87 24.31
CA GLY A 127 -16.68 5.15 24.04
C GLY A 127 -16.37 5.13 22.56
N TYR A 128 -16.87 4.14 21.85
CA TYR A 128 -16.72 4.02 20.39
C TYR A 128 -17.31 5.21 19.63
N GLN A 129 -18.50 5.68 19.99
CA GLN A 129 -19.09 6.87 19.37
C GLN A 129 -18.21 8.13 19.54
N LYS A 130 -17.58 8.28 20.72
CA LYS A 130 -16.62 9.36 20.97
C LYS A 130 -15.33 9.18 20.15
N PHE A 131 -14.84 7.95 20.01
CA PHE A 131 -13.71 7.61 19.17
C PHE A 131 -14.00 7.88 17.70
N PHE A 132 -15.18 7.54 17.22
CA PHE A 132 -15.60 7.80 15.84
C PHE A 132 -15.58 9.30 15.51
N LYS A 133 -16.16 10.14 16.37
CA LYS A 133 -16.11 11.62 16.25
C LYS A 133 -14.68 12.18 16.31
N TYR A 134 -13.80 11.52 17.05
CA TYR A 134 -12.38 11.88 17.06
C TYR A 134 -11.73 11.50 15.72
N SER A 135 -11.99 10.30 15.18
CA SER A 135 -11.45 9.83 13.89
C SER A 135 -11.89 10.74 12.72
N GLU A 136 -13.12 11.24 12.76
CA GLU A 136 -13.65 12.22 11.80
C GLU A 136 -12.79 13.49 11.77
N LYS A 137 -12.52 14.10 12.93
CA LYS A 137 -11.66 15.29 13.03
C LYS A 137 -10.24 15.05 12.55
N VAL A 138 -9.71 13.84 12.79
CA VAL A 138 -8.40 13.44 12.30
C VAL A 138 -8.43 13.25 10.79
N PHE A 139 -9.51 12.69 10.26
CA PHE A 139 -9.72 12.51 8.83
C PHE A 139 -9.81 13.86 8.09
N ASP A 140 -10.63 14.79 8.57
CA ASP A 140 -10.76 16.14 7.98
C ASP A 140 -9.39 16.80 7.86
N LYS A 141 -8.56 16.71 8.90
CA LYS A 141 -7.24 17.32 8.89
C LYS A 141 -6.22 16.50 8.10
N GLY A 142 -6.13 15.19 8.37
CA GLY A 142 -5.08 14.33 7.81
C GLY A 142 -5.31 13.96 6.36
N TYR A 143 -6.55 13.70 5.97
CA TYR A 143 -6.91 13.31 4.62
C TYR A 143 -7.37 14.50 3.78
N THR A 144 -8.42 15.20 4.20
CA THR A 144 -9.02 16.27 3.39
C THR A 144 -8.05 17.46 3.19
N ASP A 145 -7.34 17.88 4.25
CA ASP A 145 -6.47 19.05 4.18
C ASP A 145 -5.04 18.77 3.73
N LEU A 146 -4.49 17.58 4.04
CA LEU A 146 -3.04 17.38 4.01
C LEU A 146 -2.57 16.24 3.09
N VAL A 147 -3.43 15.35 2.64
CA VAL A 147 -3.01 14.12 1.92
C VAL A 147 -2.27 14.40 0.61
N ASP A 148 -2.67 15.42 -0.13
CA ASP A 148 -2.09 15.80 -1.43
C ASP A 148 -1.19 17.06 -1.34
N ARG A 149 -0.86 17.53 -0.13
CA ARG A 149 0.04 18.68 0.09
C ARG A 149 1.48 18.23 0.19
N PRO A 150 2.38 18.69 -0.70
CA PRO A 150 3.79 18.36 -0.57
C PRO A 150 4.42 19.14 0.61
N PHE A 151 5.08 18.44 1.53
CA PHE A 151 5.82 19.05 2.64
C PHE A 151 7.30 19.25 2.26
N LEU A 152 7.61 20.31 1.54
CA LEU A 152 8.97 20.58 1.07
C LEU A 152 9.79 21.45 2.00
N ARG A 153 9.16 22.29 2.82
CA ARG A 153 9.83 23.23 3.74
C ARG A 153 9.44 22.92 5.17
N PHE A 154 10.35 23.14 6.10
CA PHE A 154 10.05 22.99 7.53
C PHE A 154 8.94 23.93 8.00
N SER A 155 8.81 25.11 7.39
CA SER A 155 7.69 26.03 7.61
C SER A 155 6.33 25.39 7.31
N ASP A 156 6.23 24.44 6.39
CA ASP A 156 4.98 23.75 6.08
C ASP A 156 4.56 22.87 7.28
N MET A 157 5.54 22.27 7.96
CA MET A 157 5.31 21.51 9.19
C MET A 157 4.90 22.41 10.34
N LEU A 158 5.53 23.58 10.51
CA LEU A 158 5.17 24.54 11.57
C LEU A 158 3.72 25.01 11.45
N LYS A 159 3.21 25.22 10.23
CA LYS A 159 1.81 25.66 10.01
C LYS A 159 0.78 24.63 10.48
N VAL A 160 1.08 23.33 10.37
CA VAL A 160 0.17 22.24 10.75
C VAL A 160 0.38 21.75 12.19
N THR A 161 1.49 22.10 12.81
CA THR A 161 1.85 21.68 14.18
C THR A 161 0.74 21.98 15.22
N PRO A 162 0.09 23.18 15.26
CA PRO A 162 -0.97 23.43 16.22
C PRO A 162 -2.15 22.46 16.11
N ASP A 163 -2.53 22.09 14.89
CA ASP A 163 -3.62 21.14 14.65
C ASP A 163 -3.21 19.72 15.06
N LEU A 164 -1.98 19.30 14.71
CA LEU A 164 -1.44 18.01 15.14
C LEU A 164 -1.36 17.89 16.67
N MET A 165 -1.03 18.98 17.38
CA MET A 165 -1.04 19.02 18.84
C MET A 165 -2.46 18.91 19.42
N LYS A 166 -3.45 19.61 18.85
CA LYS A 166 -4.87 19.48 19.25
C LYS A 166 -5.38 18.05 19.05
N LEU A 167 -4.98 17.41 17.95
CA LEU A 167 -5.32 16.01 17.63
C LEU A 167 -4.47 15.00 18.40
N ARG A 168 -3.50 15.45 19.21
CA ARG A 168 -2.61 14.57 19.99
C ARG A 168 -1.85 13.55 19.10
N ALA A 169 -1.39 14.03 17.95
CA ALA A 169 -0.68 13.21 16.95
C ALA A 169 0.58 12.49 17.48
N GLU A 170 1.12 12.97 18.61
CA GLU A 170 2.25 12.34 19.32
C GLU A 170 1.90 11.00 20.00
N ARG A 171 0.61 10.70 20.17
CA ARG A 171 0.17 9.43 20.75
C ARG A 171 0.17 8.34 19.69
N SER A 172 0.31 7.08 20.12
CA SER A 172 0.08 5.97 19.22
C SER A 172 -1.42 5.72 18.99
N VAL A 173 -1.73 5.05 17.87
CA VAL A 173 -3.11 4.63 17.55
C VAL A 173 -3.69 3.84 18.72
N TYR A 174 -3.00 2.79 19.19
CA TYR A 174 -3.47 1.95 20.28
C TYR A 174 -3.71 2.74 21.58
N LYS A 175 -2.76 3.62 21.97
CA LYS A 175 -2.92 4.48 23.16
C LYS A 175 -4.10 5.44 23.02
N THR A 176 -4.42 5.87 21.83
CA THR A 176 -5.54 6.75 21.57
C THR A 176 -6.86 6.01 21.68
N VAL A 177 -6.98 4.84 21.02
CA VAL A 177 -8.16 3.96 21.14
C VAL A 177 -8.43 3.58 22.61
N SER A 178 -7.40 3.22 23.37
CA SER A 178 -7.51 2.83 24.79
C SER A 178 -8.08 3.90 25.73
N LYS A 179 -8.21 5.15 25.28
CA LYS A 179 -8.91 6.20 26.05
C LYS A 179 -10.41 6.12 25.94
N TYR A 180 -10.90 5.53 24.88
CA TYR A 180 -12.31 5.48 24.54
C TYR A 180 -12.90 4.11 24.82
N VAL A 181 -12.11 3.03 24.65
CA VAL A 181 -12.55 1.65 24.70
C VAL A 181 -11.73 0.89 25.73
N LYS A 182 -12.40 0.07 26.56
CA LYS A 182 -11.76 -0.73 27.63
C LYS A 182 -11.53 -2.18 27.25
N ASP A 183 -12.45 -2.77 26.50
CA ASP A 183 -12.33 -4.14 26.00
C ASP A 183 -11.10 -4.29 25.11
N GLU A 184 -10.30 -5.33 25.37
CA GLU A 184 -9.01 -5.53 24.69
C GLU A 184 -9.18 -5.92 23.23
N HIS A 185 -10.16 -6.78 22.91
CA HIS A 185 -10.46 -7.15 21.52
C HIS A 185 -10.92 -5.94 20.71
N LEU A 186 -11.77 -5.08 21.31
CA LEU A 186 -12.19 -3.84 20.64
C LEU A 186 -11.02 -2.86 20.47
N ARG A 187 -10.07 -2.78 21.41
CA ARG A 187 -8.84 -1.99 21.21
C ARG A 187 -8.03 -2.48 20.02
N GLN A 188 -7.88 -3.79 19.89
CA GLN A 188 -7.22 -4.41 18.75
C GLN A 188 -7.99 -4.14 17.46
N ALA A 189 -9.31 -4.35 17.45
CA ALA A 189 -10.21 -4.09 16.33
C ALA A 189 -10.19 -2.64 15.84
N MET A 190 -10.00 -1.65 16.72
CA MET A 190 -9.96 -0.23 16.35
C MET A 190 -8.55 0.27 16.04
N SER A 191 -7.51 -0.55 16.21
CA SER A 191 -6.11 -0.14 16.02
C SER A 191 -5.33 -0.90 14.95
N PHE A 192 -5.82 -2.06 14.49
CA PHE A 192 -5.09 -2.93 13.54
C PHE A 192 -4.84 -2.25 12.17
N HIS A 193 -5.68 -1.31 11.77
CA HIS A 193 -5.60 -0.63 10.47
C HIS A 193 -4.21 -0.04 10.16
N SER A 194 -3.46 0.34 11.20
CA SER A 194 -2.09 0.80 11.00
C SER A 194 -1.16 -0.28 10.44
N LEU A 195 -1.45 -1.56 10.66
CA LEU A 195 -0.71 -2.69 10.09
C LEU A 195 -0.92 -2.78 8.58
N LEU A 196 -2.09 -2.41 8.07
CA LEU A 196 -2.41 -2.39 6.62
C LEU A 196 -1.55 -1.39 5.83
N VAL A 197 -0.88 -0.48 6.53
CA VAL A 197 0.06 0.51 5.94
C VAL A 197 1.49 0.36 6.50
N GLY A 198 1.80 -0.78 7.08
CA GLY A 198 3.14 -1.14 7.54
C GLY A 198 3.54 -0.53 8.89
N GLY A 199 2.58 -0.11 9.72
CA GLY A 199 2.82 0.54 11.00
C GLY A 199 2.43 -0.32 12.20
N ASN A 200 3.28 -0.32 13.24
CA ASN A 200 2.96 -0.92 14.53
C ASN A 200 1.95 -0.03 15.29
N PRO A 201 0.73 -0.49 15.66
CA PRO A 201 -0.29 0.31 16.33
C PRO A 201 0.17 0.92 17.65
N PHE A 202 1.17 0.33 18.31
CA PHE A 202 1.77 0.86 19.54
C PHE A 202 2.78 1.99 19.31
N GLN A 203 3.20 2.25 18.05
CA GLN A 203 4.20 3.26 17.69
C GLN A 203 3.72 4.23 16.60
N THR A 204 2.78 3.80 15.76
CA THR A 204 2.22 4.62 14.68
C THR A 204 1.38 5.76 15.26
N SER A 205 1.57 6.96 14.74
CA SER A 205 0.85 8.17 15.16
C SER A 205 -0.67 8.00 15.11
N SER A 206 -1.37 8.59 16.07
CA SER A 206 -2.84 8.61 16.11
C SER A 206 -3.50 9.24 14.89
N ILE A 207 -2.76 9.96 14.05
CA ILE A 207 -3.25 10.44 12.75
C ILE A 207 -3.78 9.29 11.89
N TYR A 208 -3.21 8.10 12.00
CA TYR A 208 -3.67 6.93 11.25
C TYR A 208 -5.02 6.37 11.71
N THR A 209 -5.64 6.91 12.78
CA THR A 209 -7.05 6.64 13.10
C THR A 209 -8.00 7.21 12.04
N LEU A 210 -7.52 8.10 11.15
CA LEU A 210 -8.27 8.57 10.00
C LEU A 210 -8.77 7.40 9.11
N ILE A 211 -8.03 6.29 9.04
CA ILE A 211 -8.39 5.12 8.22
C ILE A 211 -9.73 4.54 8.70
N HIS A 212 -9.95 4.51 10.01
CA HIS A 212 -11.21 4.05 10.59
C HIS A 212 -12.42 4.87 10.08
N TYR A 213 -12.31 6.20 10.02
CA TYR A 213 -13.37 7.05 9.48
C TYR A 213 -13.48 6.92 7.95
N LEU A 214 -12.35 6.87 7.25
CA LEU A 214 -12.28 6.74 5.79
C LEU A 214 -13.04 5.50 5.30
N GLU A 215 -12.81 4.33 5.91
CA GLU A 215 -13.48 3.09 5.53
C GLU A 215 -14.98 3.13 5.85
N ARG A 216 -15.39 3.80 6.92
CA ARG A 216 -16.80 4.01 7.26
C ARG A 216 -17.48 4.94 6.26
N GLN A 217 -16.78 5.99 5.83
CA GLN A 217 -17.31 6.97 4.88
C GLN A 217 -17.52 6.35 3.49
N TRP A 218 -16.54 5.61 2.98
CA TRP A 218 -16.55 5.13 1.61
C TRP A 218 -16.68 3.63 1.44
N GLY A 219 -16.47 2.83 2.47
CA GLY A 219 -16.48 1.36 2.39
C GLY A 219 -15.16 0.77 1.90
N VAL A 220 -15.19 -0.54 1.76
CA VAL A 220 -14.11 -1.36 1.19
C VAL A 220 -14.66 -2.06 -0.05
N TYR A 221 -13.90 -2.04 -1.12
CA TYR A 221 -14.29 -2.59 -2.41
C TYR A 221 -13.26 -3.60 -2.91
N PHE A 222 -13.73 -4.48 -3.77
CA PHE A 222 -12.91 -5.41 -4.53
C PHE A 222 -13.21 -5.28 -6.03
N PRO A 223 -12.20 -5.10 -6.89
CA PRO A 223 -12.42 -4.98 -8.33
C PRO A 223 -12.81 -6.35 -8.93
N ARG A 224 -13.83 -6.40 -9.79
CA ARG A 224 -14.16 -7.62 -10.52
C ARG A 224 -12.99 -8.10 -11.36
N GLY A 225 -12.61 -9.37 -11.19
CA GLY A 225 -11.42 -9.96 -11.81
C GLY A 225 -10.11 -9.67 -11.08
N GLY A 226 -10.18 -9.24 -9.81
CA GLY A 226 -9.05 -9.00 -8.92
C GLY A 226 -8.42 -7.61 -9.03
N THR A 227 -7.50 -7.32 -8.14
CA THR A 227 -6.81 -6.01 -8.08
C THR A 227 -6.00 -5.73 -9.36
N HIS A 228 -5.47 -6.78 -9.99
CA HIS A 228 -4.77 -6.62 -11.26
C HIS A 228 -5.71 -6.20 -12.41
N ALA A 229 -7.00 -6.49 -12.36
CA ALA A 229 -7.96 -5.97 -13.32
C ALA A 229 -8.05 -4.43 -13.25
N LEU A 230 -7.97 -3.86 -12.04
CA LEU A 230 -7.86 -2.42 -11.85
C LEU A 230 -6.55 -1.86 -12.43
N VAL A 231 -5.43 -2.58 -12.29
CA VAL A 231 -4.16 -2.21 -12.94
C VAL A 231 -4.33 -2.15 -14.46
N ARG A 232 -4.96 -3.17 -15.06
CA ARG A 232 -5.23 -3.17 -16.52
C ARG A 232 -6.12 -2.02 -16.95
N ALA A 233 -7.13 -1.65 -16.16
CA ALA A 233 -7.99 -0.49 -16.42
C ALA A 233 -7.19 0.82 -16.47
N LEU A 234 -6.26 1.02 -15.53
CA LEU A 234 -5.38 2.20 -15.51
C LEU A 234 -4.36 2.18 -16.66
N VAL A 235 -3.81 1.03 -17.03
CA VAL A 235 -2.93 0.90 -18.20
C VAL A 235 -3.68 1.25 -19.46
N LYS A 236 -4.88 0.69 -19.67
CA LYS A 236 -5.73 0.99 -20.80
C LYS A 236 -6.01 2.51 -20.92
N LEU A 237 -6.36 3.16 -19.81
CA LEU A 237 -6.54 4.60 -19.78
C LEU A 237 -5.27 5.34 -20.21
N PHE A 238 -4.10 4.96 -19.67
CA PHE A 238 -2.82 5.59 -20.00
C PHE A 238 -2.46 5.48 -21.48
N GLU A 239 -2.66 4.28 -22.06
CA GLU A 239 -2.40 4.03 -23.50
C GLU A 239 -3.40 4.77 -24.40
N GLU A 240 -4.67 4.83 -24.03
CA GLU A 240 -5.69 5.61 -24.76
C GLU A 240 -5.42 7.12 -24.76
N LEU A 241 -4.69 7.62 -23.76
CA LEU A 241 -4.20 8.99 -23.70
C LEU A 241 -2.93 9.21 -24.55
N GLY A 242 -2.41 8.17 -25.20
CA GLY A 242 -1.19 8.21 -26.01
C GLY A 242 0.10 8.01 -25.21
N GLY A 243 0.00 7.50 -23.97
CA GLY A 243 1.17 7.12 -23.17
C GLY A 243 1.81 5.81 -23.67
N GLU A 244 3.11 5.67 -23.46
CA GLU A 244 3.87 4.48 -23.83
C GLU A 244 4.28 3.69 -22.57
N ILE A 245 3.98 2.37 -22.52
CA ILE A 245 4.48 1.46 -21.47
C ILE A 245 5.50 0.50 -22.06
N ARG A 246 6.65 0.35 -21.37
CA ARG A 246 7.72 -0.59 -21.70
C ARG A 246 7.86 -1.63 -20.60
N LEU A 247 7.35 -2.82 -20.87
CA LEU A 247 7.51 -3.99 -20.00
C LEU A 247 8.88 -4.66 -20.25
N ASN A 248 9.33 -5.48 -19.29
CA ASN A 248 10.65 -6.13 -19.33
C ASN A 248 11.81 -5.12 -19.56
N SER A 249 11.63 -3.89 -19.09
CA SER A 249 12.54 -2.77 -19.32
C SER A 249 12.99 -2.14 -17.99
N PRO A 250 13.74 -2.91 -17.15
CA PRO A 250 14.26 -2.38 -15.89
C PRO A 250 15.18 -1.19 -16.16
N VAL A 251 14.94 -0.06 -15.51
CA VAL A 251 15.86 1.07 -15.58
C VAL A 251 17.11 0.75 -14.77
N LYS A 252 18.25 0.66 -15.46
CA LYS A 252 19.55 0.35 -14.85
C LYS A 252 20.27 1.59 -14.36
N GLN A 253 20.15 2.70 -15.09
CA GLN A 253 20.86 3.93 -14.77
C GLN A 253 20.05 5.15 -15.23
N ALA A 254 20.18 6.23 -14.46
CA ALA A 254 19.80 7.56 -14.85
C ALA A 254 20.94 8.55 -14.57
N ARG A 255 21.20 9.46 -15.50
CA ARG A 255 22.22 10.51 -15.32
C ARG A 255 21.71 11.87 -15.81
N LEU A 256 22.18 12.92 -15.17
CA LEU A 256 21.89 14.27 -15.62
C LEU A 256 22.75 14.59 -16.87
N VAL A 257 22.11 15.15 -17.88
CA VAL A 257 22.71 15.60 -19.14
C VAL A 257 22.29 17.05 -19.41
N HIS A 258 22.84 17.67 -20.46
CA HIS A 258 22.52 19.03 -20.87
C HIS A 258 22.59 20.05 -19.72
N ASP A 259 23.75 20.14 -19.05
CA ASP A 259 24.02 21.02 -17.90
C ASP A 259 23.07 20.77 -16.72
N GLY A 260 22.63 19.53 -16.53
CA GLY A 260 21.78 19.12 -15.43
C GLY A 260 20.29 19.46 -15.63
N LYS A 261 19.87 19.78 -16.84
CA LYS A 261 18.46 20.15 -17.16
C LYS A 261 17.60 18.97 -17.57
N GLN A 262 18.20 17.89 -18.01
CA GLN A 262 17.51 16.69 -18.47
C GLN A 262 18.14 15.42 -17.91
N HIS A 263 17.42 14.30 -18.04
CA HIS A 263 17.82 12.99 -17.56
C HIS A 263 17.96 12.03 -18.74
N GLU A 264 19.10 11.39 -18.86
CA GLU A 264 19.26 10.24 -19.75
C GLU A 264 18.99 8.97 -18.94
N ILE A 265 18.03 8.19 -19.41
CA ILE A 265 17.66 6.87 -18.84
C ILE A 265 18.30 5.80 -19.71
N THR A 266 18.99 4.85 -19.07
CA THR A 266 19.47 3.61 -19.71
C THR A 266 18.66 2.45 -19.14
N ASP A 267 17.96 1.71 -19.98
CA ASP A 267 17.20 0.52 -19.59
C ASP A 267 18.07 -0.75 -19.56
N GLY A 268 17.45 -1.89 -19.20
CA GLY A 268 18.10 -3.19 -19.12
C GLY A 268 18.59 -3.74 -20.46
N ASN A 269 18.08 -3.23 -21.57
CA ASN A 269 18.46 -3.61 -22.92
C ASN A 269 19.56 -2.67 -23.49
N GLY A 270 20.03 -1.72 -22.68
CA GLY A 270 21.04 -0.74 -23.06
C GLY A 270 20.49 0.40 -23.94
N GLN A 271 19.16 0.51 -24.11
CA GLN A 271 18.55 1.64 -24.82
C GLN A 271 18.65 2.89 -23.97
N GLN A 272 19.02 4.01 -24.62
CA GLN A 272 19.15 5.31 -23.99
C GLN A 272 18.13 6.29 -24.55
N GLN A 273 17.46 7.02 -23.65
CA GLN A 273 16.52 8.07 -24.00
C GLN A 273 16.60 9.23 -23.02
N VAL A 274 16.44 10.45 -23.53
CA VAL A 274 16.53 11.69 -22.75
C VAL A 274 15.13 12.22 -22.45
N PHE A 275 14.92 12.68 -21.21
CA PHE A 275 13.66 13.22 -20.71
C PHE A 275 13.88 14.51 -19.93
N ASP A 276 12.89 15.41 -19.94
CA ASP A 276 12.93 16.63 -19.14
C ASP A 276 12.81 16.35 -17.65
N ILE A 277 12.00 15.34 -17.28
CA ILE A 277 11.82 14.92 -15.88
C ILE A 277 11.79 13.40 -15.73
N VAL A 278 12.08 12.95 -14.51
CA VAL A 278 11.93 11.56 -14.07
C VAL A 278 11.04 11.50 -12.84
N VAL A 279 10.02 10.65 -12.86
CA VAL A 279 9.18 10.32 -11.70
C VAL A 279 9.41 8.87 -11.31
N SER A 280 10.03 8.64 -10.17
CA SER A 280 10.30 7.27 -9.69
C SER A 280 9.22 6.78 -8.75
N ASN A 281 8.61 5.64 -9.09
CA ASN A 281 7.77 4.80 -8.23
C ASN A 281 8.50 3.52 -7.79
N ALA A 282 9.73 3.30 -8.23
CA ALA A 282 10.60 2.26 -7.70
C ALA A 282 10.92 2.53 -6.23
N ASP A 283 11.45 1.53 -5.51
CA ASP A 283 11.87 1.75 -4.12
C ASP A 283 12.82 2.96 -4.05
N ILE A 284 12.58 3.83 -3.06
CA ILE A 284 13.29 5.10 -2.97
C ILE A 284 14.78 4.93 -2.67
N HIS A 285 15.15 3.89 -1.90
CA HIS A 285 16.55 3.56 -1.66
C HIS A 285 17.20 3.07 -2.96
N HIS A 286 16.54 2.13 -3.67
CA HIS A 286 17.00 1.63 -4.96
C HIS A 286 17.17 2.75 -5.99
N THR A 287 16.24 3.70 -6.05
CA THR A 287 16.34 4.85 -6.95
C THR A 287 17.61 5.66 -6.70
N TYR A 288 17.93 5.96 -5.44
CA TYR A 288 19.13 6.73 -5.10
C TYR A 288 20.41 5.91 -5.17
N ASP A 289 20.39 4.67 -4.70
CA ASP A 289 21.60 3.85 -4.58
C ASP A 289 22.03 3.25 -5.91
N SER A 290 21.07 2.74 -6.68
CA SER A 290 21.34 2.02 -7.93
C SER A 290 21.11 2.91 -9.15
N ILE A 291 19.88 3.42 -9.37
CA ILE A 291 19.53 4.14 -10.59
C ILE A 291 20.35 5.43 -10.73
N TYR A 292 20.44 6.24 -9.67
CA TYR A 292 21.25 7.46 -9.61
C TYR A 292 22.58 7.26 -8.89
N GLY A 293 23.03 6.03 -8.68
CA GLY A 293 24.21 5.69 -7.85
C GLY A 293 25.53 6.35 -8.25
N GLN A 294 25.65 6.85 -9.48
CA GLN A 294 26.80 7.64 -9.93
C GLN A 294 26.80 9.08 -9.36
N HIS A 295 25.62 9.61 -9.00
CA HIS A 295 25.50 10.98 -8.54
C HIS A 295 25.81 11.14 -7.05
N LYS A 296 26.74 12.03 -6.68
CA LYS A 296 27.21 12.22 -5.28
C LYS A 296 26.09 12.52 -4.29
N VAL A 297 25.08 13.28 -4.70
CA VAL A 297 23.92 13.61 -3.84
C VAL A 297 23.07 12.38 -3.61
N ALA A 298 22.82 11.57 -4.65
CA ALA A 298 22.04 10.34 -4.54
C ALA A 298 22.67 9.36 -3.55
N LYS A 299 23.98 9.12 -3.62
CA LYS A 299 24.72 8.30 -2.62
C LYS A 299 24.52 8.79 -1.17
N LYS A 300 24.53 10.12 -0.96
CA LYS A 300 24.27 10.69 0.38
C LYS A 300 22.83 10.50 0.84
N ARG A 301 21.86 10.54 -0.11
CA ARG A 301 20.46 10.26 0.17
C ARG A 301 20.24 8.80 0.55
N ALA A 302 20.78 7.86 -0.22
CA ALA A 302 20.74 6.42 0.08
C ALA A 302 21.24 6.15 1.52
N LYS A 303 22.46 6.62 1.87
CA LYS A 303 23.02 6.49 3.23
C LYS A 303 22.14 7.12 4.34
N LYS A 304 21.36 8.17 4.03
CA LYS A 304 20.40 8.73 4.99
C LYS A 304 19.20 7.82 5.17
N LEU A 305 18.71 7.22 4.08
CA LEU A 305 17.57 6.28 4.09
C LEU A 305 17.90 4.99 4.85
N GLU A 306 19.13 4.50 4.79
CA GLU A 306 19.61 3.33 5.54
C GLU A 306 19.40 3.46 7.06
N LYS A 307 19.43 4.71 7.58
CA LYS A 307 19.28 5.06 9.01
C LYS A 307 17.81 5.22 9.42
N MET A 308 16.87 5.18 8.48
CA MET A 308 15.45 5.26 8.78
C MET A 308 14.92 3.90 9.23
N ASP A 309 13.81 3.92 9.95
CA ASP A 309 13.05 2.72 10.25
C ASP A 309 12.21 2.33 9.03
N TRP A 310 12.33 1.06 8.64
CA TRP A 310 11.57 0.46 7.56
C TRP A 310 10.44 -0.39 8.12
N SER A 311 9.37 -0.58 7.34
CA SER A 311 8.23 -1.39 7.75
C SER A 311 8.63 -2.86 7.89
N MET A 312 7.78 -3.64 8.54
CA MET A 312 7.89 -5.08 8.48
C MET A 312 7.88 -5.59 7.03
N SER A 313 8.34 -6.80 6.84
CA SER A 313 8.11 -7.61 5.66
C SER A 313 6.86 -8.48 5.82
N LEU A 314 6.56 -9.23 4.78
CA LEU A 314 5.47 -10.19 4.76
C LEU A 314 5.98 -11.55 4.22
N PHE A 315 5.43 -12.63 4.75
CA PHE A 315 5.36 -13.90 4.05
C PHE A 315 3.94 -14.03 3.50
N VAL A 316 3.83 -14.21 2.19
CA VAL A 316 2.54 -14.34 1.50
C VAL A 316 2.41 -15.76 1.00
N LEU A 317 1.33 -16.45 1.35
CA LEU A 317 1.00 -17.77 0.86
C LEU A 317 -0.29 -17.70 0.05
N HIS A 318 -0.22 -18.01 -1.24
CA HIS A 318 -1.37 -18.18 -2.12
C HIS A 318 -1.73 -19.66 -2.19
N PHE A 319 -3.02 -19.96 -2.25
CA PHE A 319 -3.50 -21.33 -2.36
C PHE A 319 -4.82 -21.39 -3.15
N GLY A 320 -4.98 -22.50 -3.89
CA GLY A 320 -6.23 -22.90 -4.53
C GLY A 320 -6.71 -24.24 -3.94
N THR A 321 -8.02 -24.37 -3.74
CA THR A 321 -8.62 -25.58 -3.15
C THR A 321 -9.62 -26.22 -4.10
N ASP A 322 -9.78 -27.55 -4.01
CA ASP A 322 -10.75 -28.34 -4.78
C ASP A 322 -12.17 -28.32 -4.19
N ILE A 323 -12.39 -27.52 -3.15
CA ILE A 323 -13.71 -27.26 -2.54
C ILE A 323 -13.95 -25.76 -2.42
N GLU A 324 -15.24 -25.39 -2.29
CA GLU A 324 -15.65 -24.02 -2.05
C GLU A 324 -15.88 -23.76 -0.55
N TYR A 325 -15.20 -22.74 -0.01
CA TYR A 325 -15.42 -22.22 1.35
C TYR A 325 -16.41 -21.05 1.29
N LYS A 326 -17.72 -21.32 1.61
CA LYS A 326 -18.81 -20.33 1.49
C LYS A 326 -19.00 -19.44 2.72
N ASP A 327 -18.71 -19.98 3.91
CA ASP A 327 -19.04 -19.34 5.19
C ASP A 327 -17.87 -18.48 5.74
N VAL A 328 -16.95 -18.08 4.87
CA VAL A 328 -15.82 -17.21 5.22
C VAL A 328 -16.06 -15.78 4.74
N ALA A 329 -15.45 -14.81 5.42
CA ALA A 329 -15.48 -13.44 4.95
C ALA A 329 -14.41 -13.21 3.87
N HIS A 330 -14.66 -12.25 2.96
CA HIS A 330 -13.71 -11.86 1.94
C HIS A 330 -12.34 -11.47 2.54
N HIS A 331 -12.36 -10.73 3.67
CA HIS A 331 -11.19 -10.39 4.46
C HIS A 331 -11.36 -10.88 5.88
N THR A 332 -10.43 -11.69 6.38
CA THR A 332 -10.41 -12.14 7.76
C THR A 332 -9.06 -11.81 8.41
N ILE A 333 -9.10 -11.22 9.60
CA ILE A 333 -7.92 -10.99 10.43
C ILE A 333 -7.95 -11.99 11.58
N LEU A 334 -6.97 -12.87 11.66
CA LEU A 334 -6.79 -13.79 12.78
C LEU A 334 -5.74 -13.20 13.73
N PHE A 335 -6.16 -12.81 14.92
CA PHE A 335 -5.25 -12.28 15.94
C PHE A 335 -4.61 -13.41 16.73
N GLY A 336 -3.29 -13.39 16.82
CA GLY A 336 -2.54 -14.30 17.67
C GLY A 336 -2.72 -13.99 19.15
N PRO A 337 -2.42 -14.95 20.05
CA PRO A 337 -2.67 -14.83 21.48
C PRO A 337 -1.80 -13.75 22.17
N ARG A 338 -0.65 -13.42 21.60
CA ARG A 338 0.33 -12.46 22.16
C ARG A 338 0.39 -11.15 21.39
N TYR A 339 -0.76 -10.53 21.08
CA TYR A 339 -0.84 -9.40 20.13
C TYR A 339 0.31 -8.37 20.24
N LYS A 340 0.50 -7.78 21.44
CA LYS A 340 1.59 -6.80 21.64
C LYS A 340 2.97 -7.44 21.56
N GLY A 341 3.17 -8.61 22.17
CA GLY A 341 4.44 -9.34 22.17
C GLY A 341 4.87 -9.72 20.76
N LEU A 342 3.94 -10.28 19.98
CA LEU A 342 4.14 -10.64 18.59
C LEU A 342 4.53 -9.41 17.75
N LEU A 343 3.83 -8.28 17.89
CA LEU A 343 4.16 -7.06 17.16
C LEU A 343 5.54 -6.48 17.57
N ASP A 344 5.91 -6.59 18.85
CA ASP A 344 7.26 -6.19 19.27
C ASP A 344 8.34 -7.10 18.62
N GLU A 345 8.09 -8.41 18.50
CA GLU A 345 8.98 -9.35 17.80
C GLU A 345 9.07 -9.03 16.30
N ILE A 346 7.95 -8.80 15.61
CA ILE A 346 7.93 -8.45 14.18
C ILE A 346 8.69 -7.15 13.89
N PHE A 347 8.46 -6.10 14.69
CA PHE A 347 9.00 -4.78 14.41
C PHE A 347 10.38 -4.51 15.02
N LYS A 348 10.81 -5.27 16.02
CA LYS A 348 12.06 -5.04 16.77
C LYS A 348 12.91 -6.30 16.94
N GLY A 349 12.29 -7.48 16.83
CA GLY A 349 12.96 -8.76 17.04
C GLY A 349 14.00 -9.08 15.96
N THR A 350 14.85 -10.04 16.29
CA THR A 350 15.92 -10.55 15.42
C THR A 350 15.70 -12.01 15.01
N LYS A 351 14.54 -12.56 15.36
CA LYS A 351 14.12 -13.93 15.04
C LYS A 351 12.70 -13.93 14.52
N LEU A 352 12.35 -14.98 13.79
CA LEU A 352 10.98 -15.23 13.36
C LEU A 352 10.12 -15.57 14.56
N PRO A 353 8.94 -14.93 14.74
CA PRO A 353 8.00 -15.29 15.81
C PRO A 353 7.49 -16.73 15.67
N GLU A 354 7.13 -17.34 16.80
CA GLU A 354 6.58 -18.71 16.84
C GLU A 354 5.07 -18.76 16.58
N ASP A 355 4.35 -17.68 16.95
CA ASP A 355 2.91 -17.52 16.73
C ASP A 355 2.62 -16.50 15.62
N PHE A 356 1.37 -16.48 15.17
CA PHE A 356 0.95 -15.66 14.04
C PHE A 356 -0.17 -14.68 14.42
N SER A 357 -0.20 -13.53 13.76
CA SER A 357 -1.43 -12.83 13.40
C SER A 357 -1.48 -12.80 11.87
N LEU A 358 -2.57 -13.27 11.32
CA LEU A 358 -2.70 -13.50 9.89
C LEU A 358 -3.78 -12.61 9.28
N TYR A 359 -3.57 -12.17 8.05
CA TYR A 359 -4.63 -11.62 7.22
C TYR A 359 -4.92 -12.63 6.11
N LEU A 360 -6.14 -13.16 6.12
CA LEU A 360 -6.66 -14.08 5.11
C LEU A 360 -7.57 -13.32 4.15
N HIS A 361 -7.38 -13.55 2.86
CA HIS A 361 -8.18 -13.02 1.76
C HIS A 361 -8.71 -14.18 0.92
N VAL A 362 -10.04 -14.28 0.82
CA VAL A 362 -10.72 -15.30 0.01
C VAL A 362 -11.65 -14.58 -0.99
N PRO A 363 -11.12 -14.11 -2.14
CA PRO A 363 -11.88 -13.29 -3.08
C PRO A 363 -13.00 -14.04 -3.79
N THR A 364 -12.94 -15.37 -3.84
CA THR A 364 -13.94 -16.22 -4.51
C THR A 364 -15.32 -16.12 -3.87
N VAL A 365 -15.44 -15.69 -2.61
CA VAL A 365 -16.76 -15.40 -1.98
C VAL A 365 -17.43 -14.17 -2.58
N THR A 366 -16.68 -13.31 -3.28
CA THR A 366 -17.19 -12.09 -3.94
C THR A 366 -17.16 -12.24 -5.46
N ASP A 367 -16.09 -12.83 -6.01
CA ASP A 367 -15.93 -13.10 -7.44
C ASP A 367 -15.53 -14.58 -7.67
N PRO A 368 -16.51 -15.49 -7.78
CA PRO A 368 -16.24 -16.92 -7.97
C PRO A 368 -15.41 -17.26 -9.21
N LYS A 369 -15.33 -16.35 -10.19
CA LYS A 369 -14.57 -16.56 -11.43
C LYS A 369 -13.05 -16.56 -11.25
N LEU A 370 -12.55 -16.27 -10.05
CA LEU A 370 -11.12 -16.31 -9.73
C LEU A 370 -10.60 -17.72 -9.44
N ALA A 371 -11.49 -18.72 -9.40
CA ALA A 371 -11.16 -20.13 -9.28
C ALA A 371 -12.03 -20.99 -10.24
N PRO A 372 -11.67 -22.25 -10.48
CA PRO A 372 -12.55 -23.20 -11.14
C PRO A 372 -13.89 -23.37 -10.38
N GLU A 373 -14.94 -23.83 -11.07
CA GLU A 373 -16.27 -24.03 -10.47
C GLU A 373 -16.20 -24.99 -9.28
N GLY A 374 -16.82 -24.61 -8.16
CA GLY A 374 -16.81 -25.40 -6.92
C GLY A 374 -15.52 -25.32 -6.11
N CYS A 375 -14.59 -24.44 -6.48
CA CYS A 375 -13.29 -24.27 -5.87
C CYS A 375 -13.16 -22.88 -5.19
N SER A 376 -12.17 -22.73 -4.32
CA SER A 376 -11.80 -21.42 -3.76
C SER A 376 -10.35 -21.05 -4.06
N ALA A 377 -10.12 -19.77 -4.31
CA ALA A 377 -8.79 -19.16 -4.31
C ALA A 377 -8.61 -18.26 -3.09
N GLY A 378 -7.45 -18.28 -2.51
CA GLY A 378 -7.12 -17.40 -1.39
C GLY A 378 -5.65 -17.09 -1.27
N TYR A 379 -5.34 -16.06 -0.49
CA TYR A 379 -4.00 -15.87 0.04
C TYR A 379 -4.03 -15.46 1.50
N VAL A 380 -2.93 -15.68 2.17
CA VAL A 380 -2.72 -15.26 3.55
C VAL A 380 -1.42 -14.48 3.66
N LEU A 381 -1.46 -13.37 4.41
CA LEU A 381 -0.29 -12.58 4.79
C LEU A 381 0.08 -12.88 6.24
N ALA A 382 1.33 -13.27 6.48
CA ALA A 382 1.94 -13.32 7.79
C ALA A 382 2.96 -12.19 7.89
N PRO A 383 2.76 -11.15 8.74
CA PRO A 383 3.77 -10.14 9.01
C PRO A 383 5.00 -10.75 9.67
N VAL A 384 6.18 -10.44 9.14
CA VAL A 384 7.47 -10.95 9.62
C VAL A 384 8.51 -9.83 9.68
N PRO A 385 9.59 -9.99 10.49
CA PRO A 385 10.70 -9.03 10.46
C PRO A 385 11.29 -8.89 9.05
N HIS A 386 11.68 -7.68 8.67
CA HIS A 386 12.39 -7.45 7.41
C HIS A 386 13.84 -7.96 7.47
N LEU A 387 14.47 -8.24 6.32
CA LEU A 387 15.80 -8.85 6.19
C LEU A 387 16.93 -8.12 6.94
N GLY A 388 16.81 -6.83 7.16
CA GLY A 388 17.79 -6.07 7.95
C GLY A 388 17.62 -6.22 9.47
N ARG A 389 16.67 -7.04 9.96
CA ARG A 389 16.44 -7.32 11.40
C ARG A 389 16.66 -8.77 11.75
N ALA A 390 16.03 -9.69 11.03
CA ALA A 390 16.15 -11.12 11.26
C ALA A 390 16.90 -11.77 10.09
N ASP A 391 17.94 -12.51 10.42
CA ASP A 391 18.65 -13.35 9.47
C ASP A 391 17.92 -14.69 9.40
N VAL A 392 17.02 -14.81 8.42
CA VAL A 392 16.17 -15.99 8.18
C VAL A 392 16.50 -16.57 6.82
N ASP A 393 16.93 -17.82 6.78
CA ASP A 393 17.13 -18.55 5.55
C ASP A 393 15.79 -19.00 4.93
N TRP A 394 15.17 -18.06 4.21
CA TRP A 394 13.88 -18.30 3.57
C TRP A 394 13.90 -19.39 2.48
N ASP A 395 15.05 -19.69 1.88
CA ASP A 395 15.17 -20.75 0.89
C ASP A 395 15.00 -22.14 1.55
N THR A 396 15.38 -22.26 2.81
CA THR A 396 15.27 -23.52 3.57
C THR A 396 13.93 -23.66 4.29
N ILE A 397 13.41 -22.58 4.91
CA ILE A 397 12.29 -22.71 5.85
C ILE A 397 10.91 -22.37 5.27
N ALA A 398 10.84 -21.83 4.04
CA ALA A 398 9.60 -21.27 3.51
C ALA A 398 8.45 -22.30 3.43
N GLU A 399 8.73 -23.54 3.02
CA GLU A 399 7.71 -24.59 2.93
C GLU A 399 7.20 -25.01 4.31
N ASP A 400 8.09 -25.26 5.28
CA ASP A 400 7.70 -25.58 6.65
C ASP A 400 6.90 -24.43 7.30
N TYR A 401 7.26 -23.19 6.97
CA TYR A 401 6.53 -21.99 7.45
C TYR A 401 5.15 -21.90 6.82
N ALA A 402 5.03 -22.22 5.53
CA ALA A 402 3.75 -22.31 4.85
C ALA A 402 2.84 -23.38 5.47
N ASP A 403 3.36 -24.57 5.78
CA ASP A 403 2.61 -25.66 6.41
C ASP A 403 2.08 -25.26 7.81
N LYS A 404 2.87 -24.55 8.60
CA LYS A 404 2.44 -24.00 9.88
C LYS A 404 1.30 -22.99 9.72
N ILE A 405 1.38 -22.13 8.72
CA ILE A 405 0.32 -21.15 8.41
C ILE A 405 -0.96 -21.87 7.96
N ILE A 406 -0.87 -22.86 7.07
CA ILE A 406 -2.02 -23.66 6.63
C ILE A 406 -2.70 -24.29 7.84
N LYS A 407 -1.92 -24.88 8.74
CA LYS A 407 -2.46 -25.48 9.99
C LYS A 407 -3.15 -24.45 10.89
N ALA A 408 -2.61 -23.24 10.99
CA ALA A 408 -3.23 -22.16 11.76
C ALA A 408 -4.54 -21.65 11.11
N LEU A 409 -4.67 -21.74 9.79
CA LEU A 409 -5.89 -21.35 9.06
C LEU A 409 -7.02 -22.37 9.18
N GLU A 410 -6.77 -23.61 9.57
CA GLU A 410 -7.82 -24.64 9.67
C GLU A 410 -8.91 -24.31 10.70
N VAL A 411 -8.69 -23.34 11.57
CA VAL A 411 -9.73 -22.79 12.46
C VAL A 411 -10.85 -22.09 11.69
N GLU A 412 -10.55 -21.52 10.54
CA GLU A 412 -11.50 -20.78 9.69
C GLU A 412 -11.79 -21.52 8.37
N LEU A 413 -10.84 -22.29 7.88
CA LEU A 413 -10.92 -23.11 6.67
C LEU A 413 -10.71 -24.58 7.06
N PRO A 414 -11.76 -25.27 7.53
CA PRO A 414 -11.63 -26.65 8.01
C PRO A 414 -11.01 -27.58 6.97
N ASP A 415 -10.07 -28.44 7.40
CA ASP A 415 -9.39 -29.41 6.55
C ASP A 415 -8.60 -28.80 5.37
N LEU A 416 -8.22 -27.52 5.46
CA LEU A 416 -7.53 -26.80 4.37
C LEU A 416 -6.34 -27.58 3.80
N SER A 417 -5.53 -28.19 4.67
CA SER A 417 -4.36 -28.99 4.26
C SER A 417 -4.68 -30.17 3.35
N LYS A 418 -5.93 -30.70 3.41
CA LYS A 418 -6.37 -31.82 2.57
C LYS A 418 -6.91 -31.37 1.20
N HIS A 419 -7.31 -30.10 1.11
CA HIS A 419 -8.03 -29.55 -0.05
C HIS A 419 -7.18 -28.62 -0.92
N ILE A 420 -5.95 -28.29 -0.52
CA ILE A 420 -5.04 -27.49 -1.34
C ILE A 420 -4.57 -28.32 -2.55
N VAL A 421 -4.84 -27.81 -3.75
CA VAL A 421 -4.40 -28.42 -5.02
C VAL A 421 -3.28 -27.64 -5.69
N THR A 422 -3.17 -26.35 -5.41
CA THR A 422 -2.05 -25.52 -5.84
C THR A 422 -1.67 -24.53 -4.76
N ARG A 423 -0.39 -24.25 -4.60
CA ARG A 423 0.13 -23.25 -3.66
C ARG A 423 1.42 -22.62 -4.16
N ARG A 424 1.64 -21.40 -3.74
CA ARG A 424 2.89 -20.66 -3.93
C ARG A 424 3.13 -19.71 -2.78
N HIS A 425 4.36 -19.40 -2.48
CA HIS A 425 4.70 -18.40 -1.48
C HIS A 425 5.49 -17.23 -2.07
N PHE A 426 5.50 -16.11 -1.36
CA PHE A 426 6.32 -14.93 -1.66
C PHE A 426 6.99 -14.45 -0.37
N THR A 427 8.30 -14.57 -0.30
CA THR A 427 9.09 -14.35 0.92
C THR A 427 9.67 -12.93 1.00
N PRO A 428 10.18 -12.49 2.17
CA PRO A 428 10.94 -11.26 2.29
C PRO A 428 12.11 -11.13 1.31
N LYS A 429 12.78 -12.24 0.96
CA LYS A 429 13.84 -12.28 -0.02
C LYS A 429 13.32 -11.95 -1.43
N MET A 430 12.12 -12.43 -1.77
CA MET A 430 11.48 -12.12 -3.05
C MET A 430 10.97 -10.67 -3.11
N PHE A 431 10.54 -10.07 -1.97
CA PHE A 431 10.29 -8.62 -1.92
C PHE A 431 11.55 -7.82 -2.28
N GLU A 432 12.73 -8.25 -1.84
CA GLU A 432 13.99 -7.59 -2.17
C GLU A 432 14.41 -7.85 -3.62
N SER A 433 14.39 -9.11 -4.08
CA SER A 433 14.92 -9.49 -5.40
C SER A 433 14.00 -9.09 -6.55
N GLU A 434 12.67 -9.32 -6.44
CA GLU A 434 11.72 -9.07 -7.54
C GLU A 434 11.12 -7.66 -7.53
N LEU A 435 10.94 -7.07 -6.33
CA LEU A 435 10.34 -5.76 -6.18
C LEU A 435 11.35 -4.67 -5.80
N VAL A 436 12.64 -5.02 -5.75
CA VAL A 436 13.77 -4.18 -5.32
C VAL A 436 13.50 -3.42 -4.01
N ALA A 437 12.64 -4.01 -3.15
CA ALA A 437 12.25 -3.41 -1.89
C ALA A 437 13.40 -3.46 -0.88
N TYR A 438 13.90 -2.32 -0.45
CA TYR A 438 15.04 -2.26 0.47
C TYR A 438 14.78 -3.07 1.75
N LYS A 439 15.69 -4.01 2.05
CA LYS A 439 15.58 -4.99 3.16
C LYS A 439 14.32 -5.87 3.07
N GLY A 440 13.74 -6.05 1.90
CA GLY A 440 12.50 -6.80 1.74
C GLY A 440 11.29 -6.16 2.43
N SER A 441 11.30 -4.86 2.72
CA SER A 441 10.19 -4.17 3.40
C SER A 441 8.93 -4.12 2.53
N ALA A 442 7.78 -4.53 3.08
CA ALA A 442 6.54 -4.60 2.32
C ALA A 442 5.89 -3.22 2.05
N PHE A 443 6.11 -2.22 2.92
CA PHE A 443 5.45 -0.91 2.88
C PHE A 443 6.43 0.26 2.84
N SER A 444 7.71 0.04 2.50
CA SER A 444 8.76 1.06 2.50
C SER A 444 9.01 1.66 3.90
N VAL A 445 9.24 2.97 4.02
CA VAL A 445 9.54 3.67 5.28
C VAL A 445 8.38 3.57 6.28
N ALA A 446 8.65 3.18 7.51
CA ALA A 446 7.65 3.00 8.57
C ALA A 446 6.89 4.31 8.88
N PRO A 447 5.56 4.26 9.13
CA PRO A 447 4.71 5.43 9.32
C PRO A 447 4.78 5.97 10.76
N LYS A 448 5.97 6.30 11.24
CA LYS A 448 6.20 6.97 12.52
C LYS A 448 6.04 8.48 12.37
N LEU A 449 5.61 9.18 13.41
CA LEU A 449 5.45 10.64 13.37
C LEU A 449 6.75 11.35 12.93
N THR A 450 7.89 10.89 13.42
CA THR A 450 9.24 11.39 13.07
C THR A 450 9.70 11.04 11.65
N GLN A 451 8.91 10.28 10.90
CA GLN A 451 9.15 9.86 9.53
C GLN A 451 7.93 10.10 8.62
N SER A 452 7.01 10.98 9.03
CA SER A 452 5.80 11.36 8.29
C SER A 452 5.84 12.82 7.88
N ALA A 453 5.01 13.23 6.94
CA ALA A 453 4.92 14.58 6.38
C ALA A 453 6.30 15.12 5.96
N TYR A 454 6.76 16.24 6.51
CA TYR A 454 8.07 16.83 6.20
C TYR A 454 9.26 15.90 6.45
N PHE A 455 9.17 15.01 7.44
CA PHE A 455 10.25 14.09 7.81
C PHE A 455 10.31 12.84 6.92
N ARG A 456 9.25 12.59 6.13
CA ARG A 456 9.25 11.53 5.12
C ARG A 456 10.10 11.95 3.92
N PRO A 457 10.68 11.02 3.15
CA PRO A 457 11.32 11.39 1.89
C PRO A 457 10.37 12.23 1.01
N HIS A 458 10.90 13.33 0.47
CA HIS A 458 10.08 14.32 -0.23
C HIS A 458 9.68 13.83 -1.64
N ASN A 459 8.55 14.31 -2.14
CA ASN A 459 8.06 14.05 -3.49
C ASN A 459 8.95 14.64 -4.60
N LYS A 460 9.88 15.56 -4.28
CA LYS A 460 10.84 16.17 -5.19
C LYS A 460 12.23 16.19 -4.56
N ASP A 461 13.28 15.78 -5.28
CA ASP A 461 14.64 16.03 -4.82
C ASP A 461 15.03 17.50 -5.08
N LYS A 462 15.58 18.16 -4.06
CA LYS A 462 15.96 19.58 -4.15
C LYS A 462 17.30 19.83 -4.82
N LYS A 463 18.11 18.77 -5.00
CA LYS A 463 19.50 18.86 -5.48
C LYS A 463 19.75 18.06 -6.77
N ILE A 464 18.79 17.26 -7.18
CA ILE A 464 18.77 16.60 -8.48
C ILE A 464 17.56 17.18 -9.21
N PRO A 465 17.73 18.24 -9.99
CA PRO A 465 16.64 18.91 -10.68
C PRO A 465 15.89 17.94 -11.58
N GLY A 466 14.56 18.04 -11.66
CA GLY A 466 13.74 17.16 -12.48
C GLY A 466 13.54 15.73 -11.95
N LEU A 467 14.06 15.38 -10.75
CA LEU A 467 13.81 14.09 -10.11
C LEU A 467 12.69 14.19 -9.08
N TYR A 468 11.66 13.37 -9.27
CA TYR A 468 10.46 13.29 -8.43
C TYR A 468 10.20 11.87 -7.96
N PHE A 469 9.37 11.72 -6.89
CA PHE A 469 9.04 10.44 -6.27
C PHE A 469 7.54 10.32 -6.03
N VAL A 470 7.02 9.11 -6.26
CA VAL A 470 5.64 8.71 -5.95
C VAL A 470 5.63 7.37 -5.22
N GLY A 471 4.49 6.99 -4.69
CA GLY A 471 4.29 5.69 -4.06
C GLY A 471 4.56 5.68 -2.55
N ALA A 472 4.73 4.46 -2.01
CA ALA A 472 4.78 4.23 -0.55
C ALA A 472 6.00 4.88 0.14
N GLY A 473 7.10 5.09 -0.57
CA GLY A 473 8.35 5.65 -0.03
C GLY A 473 8.32 7.14 0.26
N THR A 474 7.36 7.90 -0.27
CA THR A 474 7.25 9.34 -0.12
C THR A 474 5.92 9.75 0.54
N HIS A 475 5.69 11.06 0.71
CA HIS A 475 4.43 11.58 1.27
C HIS A 475 3.26 11.34 0.28
N PRO A 476 2.06 10.96 0.76
CA PRO A 476 1.67 10.73 2.16
C PRO A 476 2.10 9.37 2.73
N GLY A 477 2.34 8.35 1.93
CA GLY A 477 2.79 7.04 2.38
C GLY A 477 2.10 5.86 1.69
N ALA A 478 2.15 4.69 2.34
CA ALA A 478 1.58 3.44 1.84
C ALA A 478 0.04 3.42 1.89
N GLY A 479 -0.56 2.43 1.21
CA GLY A 479 -2.00 2.26 0.99
C GLY A 479 -2.44 2.81 -0.37
N LEU A 480 -3.48 2.22 -0.97
CA LEU A 480 -3.94 2.59 -2.32
C LEU A 480 -4.27 4.09 -2.44
N PRO A 481 -5.09 4.70 -1.56
CA PRO A 481 -5.32 6.14 -1.60
C PRO A 481 -4.05 6.96 -1.38
N GLY A 482 -3.15 6.48 -0.51
CA GLY A 482 -1.88 7.16 -0.22
C GLY A 482 -0.99 7.26 -1.45
N VAL A 483 -0.78 6.16 -2.18
CA VAL A 483 0.11 6.17 -3.35
C VAL A 483 -0.49 6.93 -4.53
N ILE A 484 -1.82 6.94 -4.71
CA ILE A 484 -2.50 7.73 -5.74
C ILE A 484 -2.41 9.23 -5.42
N ASN A 485 -2.64 9.63 -4.17
CA ASN A 485 -2.50 11.01 -3.75
C ASN A 485 -1.05 11.51 -3.77
N SER A 486 -0.07 10.60 -3.57
CA SER A 486 1.35 10.96 -3.77
C SER A 486 1.63 11.39 -5.20
N ALA A 487 0.99 10.74 -6.19
CA ALA A 487 1.10 11.11 -7.59
C ALA A 487 0.48 12.49 -7.86
N LYS A 488 -0.68 12.80 -7.25
CA LYS A 488 -1.32 14.12 -7.35
C LYS A 488 -0.40 15.24 -6.82
N ALA A 489 0.16 15.06 -5.63
CA ALA A 489 1.12 16.00 -5.03
C ALA A 489 2.36 16.17 -5.90
N THR A 490 2.92 15.07 -6.41
CA THR A 490 4.16 15.03 -7.19
C THR A 490 3.98 15.68 -8.55
N VAL A 491 2.94 15.34 -9.29
CA VAL A 491 2.69 15.90 -10.63
C VAL A 491 2.41 17.39 -10.56
N ARG A 492 1.70 17.87 -9.52
CA ARG A 492 1.54 19.32 -9.29
C ARG A 492 2.89 20.04 -9.17
N LEU A 493 3.85 19.46 -8.46
CA LEU A 493 5.21 20.00 -8.35
C LEU A 493 5.96 19.95 -9.69
N ALA A 494 5.87 18.82 -10.40
CA ALA A 494 6.53 18.64 -11.68
C ALA A 494 6.01 19.63 -12.74
N MET A 495 4.70 19.80 -12.83
CA MET A 495 4.09 20.78 -13.77
C MET A 495 4.49 22.22 -13.45
N SER A 496 4.52 22.59 -12.16
CA SER A 496 5.00 23.93 -11.75
C SER A 496 6.46 24.21 -12.14
N ASP A 497 7.29 23.18 -12.22
CA ASP A 497 8.69 23.33 -12.67
C ASP A 497 8.83 23.30 -14.20
N LEU A 498 8.01 22.53 -14.89
CA LEU A 498 8.04 22.42 -16.37
C LEU A 498 7.46 23.64 -17.06
N THR A 499 6.52 24.32 -16.43
CA THR A 499 5.85 25.53 -16.94
C THR A 499 5.99 26.67 -15.95
N PRO A 500 7.20 27.22 -15.75
CA PRO A 500 7.37 28.39 -14.90
C PRO A 500 6.56 29.56 -15.46
N GLN A 501 5.77 30.20 -14.60
CA GLN A 501 4.99 31.40 -14.91
C GLN A 501 5.89 32.60 -15.19
#